data_c54e1a5ae104f8fd0364412d2c775d15
#
_entry.id   c54e1a5ae104f8fd0364412d2c775d15
#
_cell.length_a   1.000
_cell.length_b   1.000
_cell.length_c   1.000
_cell.angle_alpha   90.00
_cell.angle_beta   90.00
_cell.angle_gamma   90.00
#
_symmetry.space_group_name_H-M   'P 1'
#
loop_
_entity.id
_entity.type
_entity.pdbx_description
1 polymer ?
#
loop_
_entity_poly.entity_id
_entity_poly.type
_entity_poly.pdbx_seq_one_letter_code
_entity_poly.pdbx_strand_id
1 'polypeptide(L)'
;MPVVIPAERLLPVSTEPGPAGYPAVKVRAADADLLTSRSVYHQETGELIKDYLKYDEVPGVTNCSVVTLPPGLVIERHVHPSKYEIFLTSGGRGLFKVWAPGAAEADEPREVFELKPGVCCTIGPEEPHMICAAEDCELTMTYLGVVAPETKA
;
A
#
# COMPACT_ATOMS: atom_id res chain seq x y z
N MET A 1 -5.34 -0.14 -36.13
CA MET A 1 -5.38 0.51 -34.81
C MET A 1 -5.45 -0.56 -33.72
N PRO A 2 -4.68 -0.43 -32.64
CA PRO A 2 -4.78 -1.38 -31.54
C PRO A 2 -6.18 -1.30 -30.88
N VAL A 3 -6.65 -2.45 -30.41
CA VAL A 3 -7.93 -2.53 -29.68
C VAL A 3 -7.69 -2.05 -28.24
N VAL A 4 -8.54 -1.14 -27.77
CA VAL A 4 -8.54 -0.72 -26.36
C VAL A 4 -9.32 -1.76 -25.55
N ILE A 5 -8.68 -2.40 -24.60
CA ILE A 5 -9.30 -3.42 -23.75
C ILE A 5 -9.60 -2.80 -22.40
N PRO A 6 -10.86 -2.77 -21.94
CA PRO A 6 -11.19 -2.34 -20.59
C PRO A 6 -10.54 -3.27 -19.57
N ALA A 7 -9.96 -2.67 -18.53
CA ALA A 7 -9.18 -3.41 -17.55
C ALA A 7 -9.82 -3.40 -16.17
N GLU A 8 -10.60 -4.41 -15.85
CA GLU A 8 -10.90 -4.68 -14.45
C GLU A 8 -9.65 -5.22 -13.75
N ARG A 9 -9.30 -6.47 -14.01
CA ARG A 9 -7.98 -7.07 -13.75
C ARG A 9 -7.67 -8.01 -14.91
N LEU A 10 -6.84 -7.58 -15.82
CA LEU A 10 -6.47 -8.37 -16.99
C LEU A 10 -5.34 -9.34 -16.64
N LEU A 11 -5.65 -10.61 -16.61
CA LEU A 11 -4.66 -11.67 -16.44
C LEU A 11 -3.85 -11.85 -17.75
N PRO A 12 -2.59 -12.27 -17.66
CA PRO A 12 -1.79 -12.56 -18.85
C PRO A 12 -2.35 -13.75 -19.62
N VAL A 13 -2.14 -13.74 -20.92
CA VAL A 13 -2.56 -14.83 -21.81
C VAL A 13 -1.73 -16.08 -21.61
N SER A 14 -0.49 -15.95 -21.15
CA SER A 14 0.46 -17.05 -20.94
C SER A 14 1.00 -17.05 -19.53
N THR A 15 1.12 -18.23 -18.93
CA THR A 15 1.77 -18.45 -17.64
C THR A 15 3.22 -18.90 -17.79
N GLU A 16 3.68 -19.12 -19.02
CA GLU A 16 5.05 -19.55 -19.29
C GLU A 16 6.05 -18.44 -18.98
N PRO A 17 7.23 -18.78 -18.42
CA PRO A 17 8.30 -17.82 -18.21
C PRO A 17 8.74 -17.17 -19.54
N GLY A 18 9.18 -15.90 -19.44
CA GLY A 18 9.79 -15.23 -20.58
C GLY A 18 11.14 -15.81 -20.98
N PRO A 19 11.76 -15.32 -22.08
CA PRO A 19 13.03 -15.83 -22.60
C PRO A 19 14.19 -15.82 -21.61
N ALA A 20 14.17 -14.91 -20.63
CA ALA A 20 15.17 -14.82 -19.56
C ALA A 20 14.89 -15.75 -18.37
N GLY A 21 13.84 -16.57 -18.42
CA GLY A 21 13.46 -17.48 -17.35
C GLY A 21 12.72 -16.82 -16.17
N TYR A 22 12.41 -15.53 -16.23
CA TYR A 22 11.63 -14.86 -15.20
C TYR A 22 10.14 -15.19 -15.30
N PRO A 23 9.41 -15.21 -14.17
CA PRO A 23 7.98 -15.47 -14.18
C PRO A 23 7.22 -14.51 -15.10
N ALA A 24 6.20 -15.03 -15.78
CA ALA A 24 5.29 -14.22 -16.57
C ALA A 24 4.52 -13.25 -15.65
N VAL A 25 4.10 -12.12 -16.22
CA VAL A 25 3.24 -11.16 -15.54
C VAL A 25 1.89 -11.80 -15.24
N LYS A 26 1.48 -11.84 -13.98
CA LYS A 26 0.22 -12.48 -13.56
C LYS A 26 -0.99 -11.56 -13.67
N VAL A 27 -0.79 -10.25 -13.58
CA VAL A 27 -1.82 -9.24 -13.81
C VAL A 27 -1.27 -8.20 -14.77
N ARG A 28 -1.94 -8.01 -15.91
CA ARG A 28 -1.48 -7.09 -16.96
C ARG A 28 -1.89 -5.65 -16.68
N ALA A 29 -3.12 -5.46 -16.23
CA ALA A 29 -3.67 -4.16 -15.92
C ALA A 29 -4.84 -4.31 -14.94
N ALA A 30 -5.13 -3.28 -14.18
CA ALA A 30 -6.30 -3.21 -13.31
C ALA A 30 -6.83 -1.79 -13.25
N ASP A 31 -8.15 -1.66 -13.22
CA ASP A 31 -8.86 -0.39 -13.10
C ASP A 31 -9.53 -0.32 -11.73
N ALA A 32 -9.11 0.63 -10.90
CA ALA A 32 -9.63 0.79 -9.54
C ALA A 32 -11.15 0.99 -9.49
N ASP A 33 -11.72 1.65 -10.49
CA ASP A 33 -13.16 1.91 -10.54
C ASP A 33 -14.00 0.62 -10.71
N LEU A 34 -13.37 -0.44 -11.19
CA LEU A 34 -14.01 -1.74 -11.44
C LEU A 34 -13.65 -2.79 -10.37
N LEU A 35 -12.71 -2.48 -9.46
CA LEU A 35 -12.30 -3.41 -8.41
C LEU A 35 -13.24 -3.34 -7.21
N THR A 36 -13.43 -4.49 -6.55
CA THR A 36 -14.11 -4.54 -5.25
C THR A 36 -13.22 -3.98 -4.15
N SER A 37 -13.84 -3.31 -3.18
CA SER A 37 -13.13 -2.75 -2.03
C SER A 37 -13.07 -3.75 -0.88
N ARG A 38 -12.07 -3.57 0.01
CA ARG A 38 -11.94 -4.31 1.27
C ARG A 38 -11.56 -3.40 2.42
N SER A 39 -11.72 -3.90 3.63
CA SER A 39 -11.23 -3.22 4.83
C SER A 39 -9.72 -3.37 5.00
N VAL A 40 -9.15 -2.55 5.86
CA VAL A 40 -7.79 -2.75 6.38
C VAL A 40 -7.76 -4.03 7.21
N TYR A 41 -6.73 -4.87 7.03
CA TYR A 41 -6.69 -6.20 7.66
C TYR A 41 -6.68 -6.18 9.19
N HIS A 42 -6.03 -5.20 9.81
CA HIS A 42 -5.84 -5.12 11.26
C HIS A 42 -6.80 -4.16 11.95
N GLN A 43 -7.72 -3.54 11.21
CA GLN A 43 -8.63 -2.52 11.71
C GLN A 43 -9.92 -2.53 10.89
N GLU A 44 -11.05 -2.49 11.54
CA GLU A 44 -12.33 -2.38 10.84
C GLU A 44 -12.60 -0.93 10.47
N THR A 45 -12.30 -0.58 9.25
CA THR A 45 -12.39 0.80 8.72
C THR A 45 -13.55 1.02 7.75
N GLY A 46 -14.26 -0.05 7.37
CA GLY A 46 -15.09 -0.06 6.18
C GLY A 46 -14.26 -0.44 4.94
N GLU A 47 -14.91 -0.61 3.83
CA GLU A 47 -14.33 -1.08 2.56
C GLU A 47 -13.64 0.08 1.83
N LEU A 48 -12.42 0.41 2.20
CA LEU A 48 -11.68 1.59 1.73
C LEU A 48 -10.55 1.27 0.75
N ILE A 49 -10.14 0.01 0.65
CA ILE A 49 -8.94 -0.40 -0.09
C ILE A 49 -9.33 -1.19 -1.32
N LYS A 50 -8.69 -0.86 -2.44
CA LYS A 50 -8.79 -1.62 -3.69
C LYS A 50 -7.40 -2.10 -4.10
N ASP A 51 -7.26 -3.41 -4.30
CA ASP A 51 -5.98 -4.03 -4.65
C ASP A 51 -5.84 -4.18 -6.17
N TYR A 52 -4.88 -3.45 -6.75
CA TYR A 52 -4.44 -3.69 -8.14
C TYR A 52 -3.70 -5.02 -8.23
N LEU A 53 -2.79 -5.24 -7.29
CA LEU A 53 -1.98 -6.45 -7.16
C LEU A 53 -2.16 -7.02 -5.76
N LYS A 54 -2.31 -8.34 -5.70
CA LYS A 54 -2.36 -9.11 -4.45
C LYS A 54 -1.02 -9.76 -4.19
N TYR A 55 -0.92 -10.45 -3.05
CA TYR A 55 0.32 -11.07 -2.59
C TYR A 55 0.98 -11.92 -3.68
N ASP A 56 2.25 -11.60 -3.96
CA ASP A 56 3.16 -12.33 -4.83
C ASP A 56 2.73 -12.45 -6.31
N GLU A 57 1.78 -11.66 -6.76
CA GLU A 57 1.43 -11.55 -8.18
C GLU A 57 2.55 -10.89 -9.00
N VAL A 58 3.34 -10.05 -8.35
CA VAL A 58 4.69 -9.68 -8.76
C VAL A 58 5.62 -10.22 -7.68
N PRO A 59 6.64 -11.01 -8.02
CA PRO A 59 7.50 -11.63 -7.00
C PRO A 59 8.05 -10.61 -5.99
N GLY A 60 7.85 -10.89 -4.70
CA GLY A 60 8.28 -10.03 -3.61
C GLY A 60 7.36 -8.86 -3.29
N VAL A 61 6.35 -8.59 -4.08
CA VAL A 61 5.35 -7.55 -3.81
C VAL A 61 4.19 -8.15 -3.02
N THR A 62 3.88 -7.59 -1.85
CA THR A 62 2.78 -8.10 -1.02
C THR A 62 1.42 -7.58 -1.47
N ASN A 63 1.40 -6.37 -1.97
CA ASN A 63 0.24 -5.72 -2.56
C ASN A 63 0.63 -4.45 -3.30
N CYS A 64 -0.21 -4.01 -4.20
CA CYS A 64 -0.23 -2.65 -4.74
C CYS A 64 -1.68 -2.20 -4.72
N SER A 65 -1.98 -1.17 -3.94
CA SER A 65 -3.35 -0.83 -3.59
C SER A 65 -3.56 0.68 -3.58
N VAL A 66 -4.80 1.09 -3.82
CA VAL A 66 -5.24 2.46 -3.59
C VAL A 66 -6.22 2.49 -2.42
N VAL A 67 -6.10 3.52 -1.60
CA VAL A 67 -6.97 3.75 -0.45
C VAL A 67 -7.38 5.21 -0.40
N THR A 68 -8.65 5.46 -0.10
CA THR A 68 -9.15 6.80 0.23
C THR A 68 -9.70 6.77 1.65
N LEU A 69 -9.05 7.50 2.53
CA LEU A 69 -9.45 7.63 3.93
C LEU A 69 -10.41 8.81 4.07
N PRO A 70 -11.60 8.62 4.66
CA PRO A 70 -12.49 9.74 4.97
C PRO A 70 -11.85 10.76 5.89
N PRO A 71 -12.35 12.03 5.91
CA PRO A 71 -11.84 13.04 6.83
C PRO A 71 -11.80 12.53 8.28
N GLY A 72 -10.68 12.76 8.96
CA GLY A 72 -10.48 12.39 10.36
C GLY A 72 -10.23 10.91 10.64
N LEU A 73 -10.30 10.03 9.62
CA LEU A 73 -10.02 8.62 9.85
C LEU A 73 -8.54 8.41 10.18
N VAL A 74 -8.29 7.60 11.19
CA VAL A 74 -6.94 7.21 11.63
C VAL A 74 -6.75 5.73 11.36
N ILE A 75 -5.71 5.39 10.60
CA ILE A 75 -5.17 4.04 10.58
C ILE A 75 -4.26 3.93 11.79
N GLU A 76 -4.71 3.18 12.77
CA GLU A 76 -4.05 3.10 14.07
C GLU A 76 -2.62 2.58 13.98
N ARG A 77 -1.82 2.96 14.95
CA ARG A 77 -0.43 2.54 15.06
C ARG A 77 -0.31 1.02 14.99
N HIS A 78 0.49 0.56 14.07
CA HIS A 78 0.78 -0.85 13.84
C HIS A 78 2.19 -1.04 13.30
N VAL A 79 2.63 -2.28 13.23
CA VAL A 79 3.98 -2.65 12.81
C VAL A 79 3.92 -3.92 11.94
N HIS A 80 4.82 -3.99 10.97
CA HIS A 80 4.99 -5.18 10.14
C HIS A 80 6.36 -5.79 10.41
N PRO A 81 6.45 -7.11 10.65
CA PRO A 81 7.72 -7.73 11.02
C PRO A 81 8.68 -7.95 9.85
N SER A 82 8.16 -8.05 8.62
CA SER A 82 8.93 -8.60 7.50
C SER A 82 8.66 -7.94 6.15
N LYS A 83 8.15 -6.71 6.13
CA LYS A 83 7.96 -5.99 4.87
C LYS A 83 8.28 -4.51 4.97
N TYR A 84 8.67 -3.94 3.84
CA TYR A 84 8.67 -2.51 3.61
C TYR A 84 7.33 -2.08 3.04
N GLU A 85 6.90 -0.86 3.33
CA GLU A 85 5.77 -0.24 2.67
C GLU A 85 6.16 1.12 2.11
N ILE A 86 5.59 1.44 0.94
CA ILE A 86 5.80 2.69 0.23
C ILE A 86 4.42 3.32 0.06
N PHE A 87 4.24 4.54 0.57
CA PHE A 87 2.98 5.28 0.50
C PHE A 87 3.17 6.52 -0.37
N LEU A 88 2.34 6.63 -1.41
CA LEU A 88 2.39 7.74 -2.35
C LEU A 88 1.07 8.50 -2.29
N THR A 89 1.10 9.72 -1.76
CA THR A 89 -0.10 10.56 -1.65
C THR A 89 -0.44 11.17 -3.00
N SER A 90 -1.68 10.98 -3.44
CA SER A 90 -2.21 11.50 -4.69
C SER A 90 -3.34 12.53 -4.51
N GLY A 91 -3.97 12.58 -3.34
CA GLY A 91 -5.06 13.51 -3.06
C GLY A 91 -5.22 13.78 -1.57
N GLY A 92 -5.73 14.96 -1.24
CA GLY A 92 -6.04 15.33 0.13
C GLY A 92 -4.85 15.69 0.98
N ARG A 93 -5.02 15.60 2.31
CA ARG A 93 -4.01 15.94 3.33
C ARG A 93 -4.11 15.02 4.52
N GLY A 94 -3.01 14.87 5.23
CA GLY A 94 -2.95 14.08 6.45
C GLY A 94 -1.59 14.13 7.11
N LEU A 95 -1.37 13.21 8.05
CA LEU A 95 -0.10 13.03 8.76
C LEU A 95 0.33 11.57 8.68
N PHE A 96 1.62 11.37 8.53
CA PHE A 96 2.29 10.08 8.63
C PHE A 96 3.23 10.12 9.81
N LYS A 97 3.02 9.23 10.79
CA LYS A 97 3.80 9.19 12.03
C LYS A 97 4.57 7.89 12.12
N VAL A 98 5.83 7.98 12.50
CA VAL A 98 6.74 6.83 12.63
C VAL A 98 7.39 6.86 14.01
N TRP A 99 7.41 5.70 14.67
CA TRP A 99 8.07 5.49 15.96
C TRP A 99 9.35 4.67 15.77
N ALA A 100 10.24 4.77 16.73
CA ALA A 100 11.41 3.91 16.78
C ALA A 100 11.01 2.44 16.96
N PRO A 101 11.71 1.48 16.36
CA PRO A 101 11.49 0.06 16.64
C PRO A 101 11.53 -0.23 18.15
N GLY A 102 10.52 -0.98 18.63
CA GLY A 102 10.41 -1.31 20.06
C GLY A 102 9.89 -0.18 20.94
N ALA A 103 9.46 0.95 20.38
CA ALA A 103 8.89 2.06 21.16
C ALA A 103 7.67 1.62 21.97
N ALA A 104 7.56 2.12 23.20
CA ALA A 104 6.40 1.87 24.06
C ALA A 104 5.15 2.61 23.54
N GLU A 105 3.97 2.15 23.94
CA GLU A 105 2.71 2.75 23.51
C GLU A 105 2.60 4.23 23.86
N ALA A 106 3.14 4.63 25.01
CA ALA A 106 3.12 6.01 25.48
C ALA A 106 4.19 6.91 24.83
N ASP A 107 5.11 6.34 24.07
CA ASP A 107 6.19 7.12 23.45
C ASP A 107 5.64 8.02 22.32
N GLU A 108 6.26 9.20 22.20
CA GLU A 108 5.98 10.10 21.09
C GLU A 108 6.58 9.56 19.78
N PRO A 109 5.99 9.88 18.64
CA PRO A 109 6.57 9.51 17.35
C PRO A 109 7.95 10.16 17.17
N ARG A 110 8.87 9.39 16.61
CA ARG A 110 10.21 9.89 16.24
C ARG A 110 10.16 10.86 15.07
N GLU A 111 9.25 10.62 14.14
CA GLU A 111 9.09 11.42 12.93
C GLU A 111 7.61 11.63 12.63
N VAL A 112 7.27 12.84 12.17
CA VAL A 112 5.92 13.18 11.71
C VAL A 112 6.06 13.92 10.38
N PHE A 113 5.37 13.43 9.35
CA PHE A 113 5.36 14.02 8.02
C PHE A 113 3.97 14.51 7.63
N GLU A 114 3.91 15.67 7.04
CA GLU A 114 2.68 16.14 6.40
C GLU A 114 2.48 15.43 5.07
N LEU A 115 1.29 14.86 4.87
CA LEU A 115 0.88 14.23 3.63
C LEU A 115 0.10 15.23 2.77
N LYS A 116 0.53 15.38 1.54
CA LYS A 116 -0.12 16.12 0.47
C LYS A 116 0.23 15.47 -0.86
N PRO A 117 -0.48 15.80 -1.97
CA PRO A 117 -0.15 15.24 -3.28
C PRO A 117 1.33 15.39 -3.63
N GLY A 118 1.96 14.29 -4.02
CA GLY A 118 3.38 14.21 -4.38
C GLY A 118 4.31 13.77 -3.23
N VAL A 119 3.84 13.67 -2.00
CA VAL A 119 4.66 13.17 -0.88
C VAL A 119 4.68 11.65 -0.89
N CYS A 120 5.88 11.09 -0.81
CA CYS A 120 6.12 9.65 -0.69
C CYS A 120 6.77 9.37 0.67
N CYS A 121 6.16 8.47 1.44
CA CYS A 121 6.70 7.99 2.71
C CYS A 121 6.99 6.50 2.61
N THR A 122 8.07 6.06 3.27
CA THR A 122 8.42 4.65 3.35
C THR A 122 8.62 4.24 4.80
N ILE A 123 8.28 3.00 5.10
CA ILE A 123 8.58 2.37 6.39
C ILE A 123 9.23 1.01 6.15
N GLY A 124 10.06 0.62 7.09
CA GLY A 124 10.71 -0.69 7.08
C GLY A 124 10.12 -1.65 8.10
N PRO A 125 10.60 -2.89 8.10
CA PRO A 125 10.23 -3.87 9.11
C PRO A 125 10.45 -3.32 10.52
N GLU A 126 9.51 -3.66 11.42
CA GLU A 126 9.55 -3.32 12.84
C GLU A 126 9.42 -1.82 13.17
N GLU A 127 9.19 -0.96 12.20
CA GLU A 127 8.90 0.46 12.43
C GLU A 127 7.40 0.68 12.66
N PRO A 128 6.96 0.97 13.88
CA PRO A 128 5.56 1.31 14.12
C PRO A 128 5.18 2.60 13.39
N HIS A 129 4.01 2.63 12.80
CA HIS A 129 3.55 3.78 12.03
C HIS A 129 2.04 3.96 12.11
N MET A 130 1.59 5.17 11.85
CA MET A 130 0.19 5.59 11.89
C MET A 130 -0.06 6.57 10.76
N ILE A 131 -1.25 6.49 10.17
CA ILE A 131 -1.69 7.39 9.11
C ILE A 131 -2.97 8.08 9.58
N CYS A 132 -2.99 9.40 9.51
CA CYS A 132 -4.15 10.19 9.91
C CYS A 132 -4.61 11.04 8.73
N ALA A 133 -5.85 10.87 8.28
CA ALA A 133 -6.46 11.82 7.36
C ALA A 133 -6.74 13.15 8.09
N ALA A 134 -6.63 14.27 7.39
CA ALA A 134 -6.99 15.56 7.96
C ALA A 134 -8.47 15.59 8.35
N GLU A 135 -8.82 16.39 9.36
CA GLU A 135 -10.20 16.47 9.86
C GLU A 135 -11.18 17.03 8.82
N ASP A 136 -10.69 17.82 7.88
CA ASP A 136 -11.49 18.56 6.92
C ASP A 136 -11.38 18.05 5.46
N CYS A 137 -10.59 17.01 5.20
CA CYS A 137 -10.52 16.46 3.86
C CYS A 137 -10.12 14.98 3.83
N GLU A 138 -10.51 14.31 2.75
CA GLU A 138 -10.08 12.95 2.45
C GLU A 138 -8.58 12.88 2.22
N LEU A 139 -8.01 11.70 2.38
CA LEU A 139 -6.63 11.39 2.04
C LEU A 139 -6.60 10.18 1.10
N THR A 140 -6.09 10.38 -0.10
CA THR A 140 -5.95 9.31 -1.10
C THR A 140 -4.48 8.98 -1.30
N MET A 141 -4.16 7.69 -1.20
CA MET A 141 -2.80 7.18 -1.37
C MET A 141 -2.82 5.91 -2.21
N THR A 142 -1.76 5.72 -2.97
CA THR A 142 -1.37 4.40 -3.50
C THR A 142 -0.28 3.86 -2.60
N TYR A 143 -0.37 2.60 -2.20
CA TYR A 143 0.68 2.00 -1.39
C TYR A 143 1.08 0.62 -1.89
N LEU A 144 2.35 0.32 -1.70
CA LEU A 144 3.03 -0.86 -2.19
C LEU A 144 3.75 -1.52 -1.02
N GLY A 145 3.51 -2.81 -0.83
CA GLY A 145 4.26 -3.61 0.14
C GLY A 145 5.30 -4.46 -0.57
N VAL A 146 6.49 -4.56 0.01
CA VAL A 146 7.61 -5.34 -0.51
C VAL A 146 8.16 -6.22 0.60
N VAL A 147 8.29 -7.52 0.32
CA VAL A 147 8.88 -8.46 1.29
C VAL A 147 10.32 -8.06 1.59
N ALA A 148 10.66 -7.94 2.87
CA ALA A 148 12.03 -7.69 3.28
C ALA A 148 12.93 -8.89 2.91
N PRO A 149 14.16 -8.64 2.44
CA PRO A 149 15.12 -9.71 2.22
C PRO A 149 15.38 -10.48 3.53
N GLU A 150 15.61 -11.78 3.44
CA GLU A 150 16.04 -12.55 4.59
C GLU A 150 17.37 -12.00 5.11
N THR A 151 17.42 -11.73 6.42
CA THR A 151 18.68 -11.36 7.06
C THR A 151 19.55 -12.61 7.17
N LYS A 152 20.75 -12.52 6.63
CA LYS A 152 21.77 -13.54 6.89
C LYS A 152 22.21 -13.42 8.35
N ALA A 153 21.97 -14.47 9.10
CA ALA A 153 22.44 -14.57 10.46
C ALA A 153 23.99 -14.61 10.49
#